data_449d2158ccb744a31fe3640691f18a71
#
_entry.id   449d2158ccb744a31fe3640691f18a71
#
_cell.length_a   1.000
_cell.length_b   1.000
_cell.length_c   1.000
_cell.angle_alpha   90.00
_cell.angle_beta   90.00
_cell.angle_gamma   90.00
#
_symmetry.space_group_name_H-M   'P 1'
#
loop_
_entity.id
_entity.type
_entity.pdbx_description
1 polymer ?
#
loop_
_entity_poly.entity_id
_entity_poly.type
_entity_poly.pdbx_seq_one_letter_code
_entity_poly.pdbx_strand_id
1 'polypeptide(L)'
;MPRIVAFMACAISIALTVACSIEPSDERPGLGLPGEVHQQVVEDWSFTEDADEIFIETVTSYWIPHSVTVWCVTVGNELYVAADDADKKYWVANVARDPNVRLKIGDKVYEQKLVPITDAATIASIDSGFEKKYDYEEEEGDDEMVVGYWEVVERG
;
A
#
# COMPACT_ATOMS: atom_id res chain seq x y z
N MET A 1 -10.86 -67.72 -6.61
CA MET A 1 -9.76 -66.77 -6.85
C MET A 1 -10.29 -65.37 -6.63
N PRO A 2 -10.02 -64.69 -5.49
CA PRO A 2 -10.46 -63.30 -5.28
C PRO A 2 -9.45 -62.32 -5.88
N ARG A 3 -9.96 -61.40 -6.69
CA ARG A 3 -9.19 -60.28 -7.26
C ARG A 3 -9.05 -59.18 -6.20
N ILE A 4 -7.82 -58.96 -5.78
CA ILE A 4 -7.45 -57.86 -4.91
C ILE A 4 -7.39 -56.59 -5.79
N VAL A 5 -8.33 -55.67 -5.57
CA VAL A 5 -8.29 -54.32 -6.16
C VAL A 5 -7.46 -53.44 -5.23
N ALA A 6 -6.25 -53.09 -5.66
CA ALA A 6 -5.40 -52.16 -4.93
C ALA A 6 -5.90 -50.73 -5.16
N PHE A 7 -6.44 -50.08 -4.14
CA PHE A 7 -6.71 -48.67 -4.14
C PHE A 7 -5.42 -47.91 -3.94
N MET A 8 -4.96 -47.28 -4.98
CA MET A 8 -3.81 -46.36 -4.95
C MET A 8 -4.30 -45.02 -4.44
N ALA A 9 -4.11 -44.77 -3.15
CA ALA A 9 -4.38 -43.48 -2.55
C ALA A 9 -3.35 -42.44 -3.04
N CYS A 10 -3.78 -41.54 -3.92
CA CYS A 10 -3.01 -40.41 -4.35
C CYS A 10 -2.97 -39.36 -3.22
N ALA A 11 -1.88 -39.33 -2.46
CA ALA A 11 -1.64 -38.28 -1.47
C ALA A 11 -1.31 -36.98 -2.20
N ILE A 12 -2.27 -36.06 -2.26
CA ILE A 12 -2.05 -34.69 -2.73
C ILE A 12 -1.32 -33.95 -1.62
N SER A 13 0.00 -33.83 -1.76
CA SER A 13 0.81 -32.94 -0.91
C SER A 13 0.47 -31.50 -1.28
N ILE A 14 -0.35 -30.85 -0.46
CA ILE A 14 -0.55 -29.40 -0.51
C ILE A 14 0.74 -28.78 0.04
N ALA A 15 1.65 -28.34 -0.85
CA ALA A 15 2.77 -27.50 -0.47
C ALA A 15 2.21 -26.15 -0.01
N LEU A 16 2.13 -25.93 1.30
CA LEU A 16 1.95 -24.59 1.86
C LEU A 16 3.17 -23.76 1.45
N THR A 17 3.03 -22.93 0.44
CA THR A 17 3.99 -21.85 0.19
C THR A 17 3.82 -20.83 1.30
N VAL A 18 4.68 -20.91 2.31
CA VAL A 18 4.86 -19.84 3.28
C VAL A 18 5.43 -18.66 2.48
N ALA A 19 4.58 -17.77 2.04
CA ALA A 19 5.03 -16.48 1.52
C ALA A 19 5.74 -15.78 2.68
N CYS A 20 7.03 -15.45 2.52
CA CYS A 20 7.74 -14.63 3.49
C CYS A 20 7.06 -13.26 3.54
N SER A 21 6.22 -13.05 4.54
CA SER A 21 5.62 -11.76 4.83
C SER A 21 6.40 -11.12 5.97
N ILE A 22 6.92 -9.92 5.72
CA ILE A 22 7.65 -9.11 6.69
C ILE A 22 7.08 -7.71 6.57
N GLU A 23 6.43 -7.26 7.63
CA GLU A 23 5.93 -5.87 7.69
C GLU A 23 7.09 -4.89 7.76
N PRO A 24 6.94 -3.72 7.14
CA PRO A 24 7.92 -2.67 7.25
C PRO A 24 7.98 -2.11 8.69
N SER A 25 9.07 -1.46 9.01
CA SER A 25 9.20 -0.59 10.18
C SER A 25 9.80 0.72 9.72
N ASP A 26 9.76 1.77 10.55
CA ASP A 26 10.19 3.13 10.21
C ASP A 26 11.57 3.21 9.54
N GLU A 27 12.47 2.31 9.91
CA GLU A 27 13.83 2.29 9.40
C GLU A 27 14.08 1.22 8.32
N ARG A 28 13.14 0.29 8.11
CA ARG A 28 13.38 -0.87 7.24
C ARG A 28 12.17 -1.21 6.39
N PRO A 29 12.38 -1.39 5.08
CA PRO A 29 11.34 -1.90 4.21
C PRO A 29 10.99 -3.36 4.58
N GLY A 30 9.73 -3.70 4.34
CA GLY A 30 9.23 -5.07 4.45
C GLY A 30 9.15 -5.77 3.11
N LEU A 31 8.54 -6.95 3.13
CA LEU A 31 8.22 -7.77 1.97
C LEU A 31 6.70 -7.76 1.73
N GLY A 32 6.10 -8.93 1.47
CA GLY A 32 4.66 -9.04 1.32
C GLY A 32 3.91 -8.72 2.62
N LEU A 33 2.84 -7.96 2.52
CA LEU A 33 2.00 -7.59 3.66
C LEU A 33 1.05 -8.74 4.01
N PRO A 34 1.10 -9.26 5.25
CA PRO A 34 0.14 -10.25 5.73
C PRO A 34 -1.18 -9.57 6.10
N GLY A 35 -2.28 -10.28 5.97
CA GLY A 35 -3.59 -9.79 6.40
C GLY A 35 -4.72 -10.40 5.58
N GLU A 36 -5.94 -10.20 6.07
CA GLU A 36 -7.14 -10.57 5.34
C GLU A 36 -7.40 -9.56 4.21
N VAL A 37 -7.53 -10.08 2.98
CA VAL A 37 -7.83 -9.21 1.82
C VAL A 37 -9.29 -8.77 1.87
N HIS A 38 -9.50 -7.47 1.92
CA HIS A 38 -10.82 -6.86 1.85
C HIS A 38 -11.37 -7.01 0.42
N GLN A 39 -12.56 -7.62 0.30
CA GLN A 39 -13.15 -8.01 -0.99
C GLN A 39 -14.14 -7.00 -1.56
N GLN A 40 -14.49 -5.99 -0.80
CA GLN A 40 -15.51 -5.01 -1.17
C GLN A 40 -14.89 -3.71 -1.66
N VAL A 41 -15.58 -2.99 -2.53
CA VAL A 41 -15.21 -1.62 -2.89
C VAL A 41 -15.28 -0.73 -1.67
N VAL A 42 -14.28 0.11 -1.47
CA VAL A 42 -14.26 1.09 -0.39
C VAL A 42 -14.71 2.43 -0.98
N GLU A 43 -15.93 2.83 -0.65
CA GLU A 43 -16.51 4.10 -1.09
C GLU A 43 -16.19 5.27 -0.14
N ASP A 44 -15.75 4.97 1.07
CA ASP A 44 -15.46 5.96 2.11
C ASP A 44 -14.26 5.50 2.93
N TRP A 45 -13.19 6.28 2.87
CA TRP A 45 -11.93 6.03 3.55
C TRP A 45 -11.81 6.76 4.90
N SER A 46 -12.86 7.39 5.39
CA SER A 46 -12.83 8.16 6.66
C SER A 46 -12.40 7.34 7.87
N PHE A 47 -12.57 6.01 7.84
CA PHE A 47 -12.07 5.13 8.89
C PHE A 47 -10.53 5.13 9.03
N THR A 48 -9.81 5.73 8.08
CA THR A 48 -8.35 5.88 8.14
C THR A 48 -7.91 7.15 8.85
N GLU A 49 -8.83 8.00 9.29
CA GLU A 49 -8.51 9.24 10.01
C GLU A 49 -7.74 8.97 11.31
N ASP A 50 -8.08 7.88 12.00
CA ASP A 50 -7.42 7.45 13.24
C ASP A 50 -6.11 6.66 13.02
N ALA A 51 -5.75 6.38 11.77
CA ALA A 51 -4.52 5.68 11.43
C ALA A 51 -3.39 6.68 11.19
N ASP A 52 -2.40 6.74 12.08
CA ASP A 52 -1.24 7.62 11.91
C ASP A 52 -0.44 7.24 10.67
N GLU A 53 -0.30 5.94 10.41
CA GLU A 53 0.47 5.37 9.32
C GLU A 53 -0.23 4.17 8.71
N ILE A 54 0.02 3.94 7.44
CA ILE A 54 -0.39 2.73 6.75
C ILE A 54 0.81 2.09 6.05
N PHE A 55 0.70 0.81 5.69
CA PHE A 55 1.73 0.15 4.90
C PHE A 55 1.31 0.06 3.44
N ILE A 56 2.25 0.37 2.54
CA ILE A 56 2.07 0.21 1.11
C ILE A 56 3.02 -0.87 0.58
N GLU A 57 2.48 -1.86 -0.13
CA GLU A 57 3.24 -2.88 -0.83
C GLU A 57 3.20 -2.63 -2.33
N THR A 58 4.37 -2.58 -2.92
CA THR A 58 4.60 -2.46 -4.36
C THR A 58 5.36 -3.69 -4.87
N VAL A 59 5.36 -3.92 -6.18
CA VAL A 59 6.14 -5.01 -6.78
C VAL A 59 7.38 -4.44 -7.46
N THR A 60 8.55 -4.95 -7.11
CA THR A 60 9.83 -4.57 -7.72
C THR A 60 9.92 -5.06 -9.18
N SER A 61 10.91 -4.55 -9.93
CA SER A 61 11.15 -4.98 -11.32
C SER A 61 11.53 -6.47 -11.44
N TYR A 62 11.97 -7.09 -10.37
CA TYR A 62 12.29 -8.51 -10.26
C TYR A 62 11.24 -9.32 -9.51
N TRP A 63 10.01 -8.82 -9.44
CA TRP A 63 8.81 -9.50 -8.94
C TRP A 63 8.83 -9.85 -7.43
N ILE A 64 9.66 -9.21 -6.65
CA ILE A 64 9.63 -9.35 -5.20
C ILE A 64 8.78 -8.23 -4.60
N PRO A 65 7.84 -8.53 -3.69
CA PRO A 65 7.11 -7.50 -2.95
C PRO A 65 8.08 -6.64 -2.13
N HIS A 66 7.80 -5.34 -2.10
CA HIS A 66 8.52 -4.35 -1.31
C HIS A 66 7.50 -3.46 -0.62
N SER A 67 7.51 -3.43 0.70
CA SER A 67 6.58 -2.63 1.48
C SER A 67 7.30 -1.59 2.33
N VAL A 68 6.63 -0.47 2.53
CA VAL A 68 7.10 0.67 3.33
C VAL A 68 5.95 1.24 4.14
N THR A 69 6.27 1.95 5.21
CA THR A 69 5.36 2.79 5.97
C THR A 69 5.18 4.12 5.23
N VAL A 70 3.95 4.60 5.14
CA VAL A 70 3.62 5.90 4.55
C VAL A 70 2.57 6.61 5.38
N TRP A 71 2.63 7.93 5.37
CA TRP A 71 1.57 8.76 5.91
C TRP A 71 0.39 8.82 4.94
N CYS A 72 -0.80 8.97 5.50
CA CYS A 72 -2.02 9.05 4.71
C CYS A 72 -2.97 10.09 5.27
N VAL A 73 -3.78 10.65 4.40
CA VAL A 73 -4.84 11.59 4.77
C VAL A 73 -6.11 11.30 3.99
N THR A 74 -7.26 11.52 4.60
CA THR A 74 -8.55 11.46 3.94
C THR A 74 -9.05 12.89 3.69
N VAL A 75 -9.40 13.19 2.45
CA VAL A 75 -10.04 14.46 2.06
C VAL A 75 -11.39 14.12 1.43
N GLY A 76 -12.45 14.54 2.06
CA GLY A 76 -13.78 14.03 1.73
C GLY A 76 -13.89 12.56 2.11
N ASN A 77 -14.16 11.70 1.13
CA ASN A 77 -14.21 10.23 1.31
C ASN A 77 -13.01 9.52 0.70
N GLU A 78 -12.06 10.26 0.13
CA GLU A 78 -10.96 9.75 -0.67
C GLU A 78 -9.67 9.72 0.14
N LEU A 79 -8.89 8.66 -0.05
CA LEU A 79 -7.62 8.45 0.63
C LEU A 79 -6.46 8.90 -0.25
N TYR A 80 -5.54 9.63 0.35
CA TYR A 80 -4.32 10.11 -0.29
C TYR A 80 -3.08 9.68 0.49
N VAL A 81 -2.01 9.45 -0.24
CA VAL A 81 -0.68 9.20 0.30
C VAL A 81 0.33 10.19 -0.30
N ALA A 82 1.35 10.54 0.46
CA ALA A 82 2.40 11.45 0.03
C ALA A 82 3.78 10.84 0.22
N ALA A 83 4.75 11.39 -0.49
CA ALA A 83 6.15 11.08 -0.31
C ALA A 83 7.02 12.33 -0.47
N ASP A 84 7.77 12.64 0.55
CA ASP A 84 8.88 13.57 0.47
C ASP A 84 10.02 12.95 -0.32
N ASP A 85 10.83 13.74 -1.04
CA ASP A 85 11.87 13.22 -1.92
C ASP A 85 11.37 12.12 -2.86
N ALA A 86 10.20 12.32 -3.45
CA ALA A 86 9.49 11.31 -4.24
C ALA A 86 10.35 10.71 -5.36
N ASP A 87 11.22 11.50 -5.95
CA ASP A 87 12.17 11.11 -7.01
C ASP A 87 13.27 10.15 -6.52
N LYS A 88 13.50 10.07 -5.19
CA LYS A 88 14.50 9.20 -4.55
C LYS A 88 13.89 7.92 -3.94
N LYS A 89 12.58 7.80 -3.85
CA LYS A 89 11.91 6.65 -3.20
C LYS A 89 11.74 5.47 -4.15
N TYR A 90 12.19 4.30 -3.72
CA TYR A 90 12.05 3.06 -4.51
C TYR A 90 10.59 2.65 -4.75
N TRP A 91 9.73 2.82 -3.75
CA TRP A 91 8.32 2.47 -3.91
C TRP A 91 7.62 3.38 -4.94
N VAL A 92 7.99 4.66 -5.03
CA VAL A 92 7.50 5.59 -6.05
C VAL A 92 7.92 5.15 -7.45
N ALA A 93 9.17 4.75 -7.62
CA ALA A 93 9.66 4.19 -8.89
C ALA A 93 8.92 2.87 -9.26
N ASN A 94 8.55 2.06 -8.27
CA ASN A 94 7.75 0.86 -8.49
C ASN A 94 6.33 1.21 -8.95
N VAL A 95 5.66 2.16 -8.29
CA VAL A 95 4.32 2.66 -8.65
C VAL A 95 4.29 3.28 -10.05
N ALA A 96 5.33 4.01 -10.43
CA ALA A 96 5.43 4.56 -11.79
C ALA A 96 5.47 3.49 -12.88
N ARG A 97 5.97 2.29 -12.55
CA ARG A 97 6.01 1.14 -13.46
C ARG A 97 4.73 0.31 -13.40
N ASP A 98 4.22 0.05 -12.20
CA ASP A 98 2.99 -0.67 -11.93
C ASP A 98 2.24 0.04 -10.81
N PRO A 99 1.14 0.73 -11.11
CA PRO A 99 0.40 1.51 -10.13
C PRO A 99 -0.45 0.66 -9.17
N ASN A 100 -0.54 -0.65 -9.41
CA ASN A 100 -1.25 -1.57 -8.53
C ASN A 100 -0.46 -1.79 -7.25
N VAL A 101 -1.13 -1.57 -6.13
CA VAL A 101 -0.53 -1.67 -4.79
C VAL A 101 -1.42 -2.50 -3.86
N ARG A 102 -0.84 -2.93 -2.76
CA ARG A 102 -1.61 -3.45 -1.63
C ARG A 102 -1.37 -2.52 -0.44
N LEU A 103 -2.44 -2.04 0.16
CA LEU A 103 -2.41 -1.22 1.36
C LEU A 103 -2.79 -2.06 2.55
N LYS A 104 -2.02 -1.99 3.63
CA LYS A 104 -2.43 -2.59 4.89
C LYS A 104 -2.80 -1.48 5.88
N ILE A 105 -4.03 -1.57 6.38
CA ILE A 105 -4.62 -0.64 7.34
C ILE A 105 -5.20 -1.49 8.48
N GLY A 106 -4.59 -1.42 9.66
CA GLY A 106 -4.88 -2.35 10.74
C GLY A 106 -4.58 -3.80 10.31
N ASP A 107 -5.53 -4.71 10.48
CA ASP A 107 -5.38 -6.13 10.14
C ASP A 107 -5.83 -6.48 8.71
N LYS A 108 -6.31 -5.50 7.94
CA LYS A 108 -6.86 -5.72 6.60
C LYS A 108 -5.92 -5.24 5.51
N VAL A 109 -5.94 -5.95 4.39
CA VAL A 109 -5.21 -5.61 3.17
C VAL A 109 -6.21 -5.21 2.09
N TYR A 110 -5.97 -4.07 1.45
CA TYR A 110 -6.80 -3.51 0.39
C TYR A 110 -6.00 -3.54 -0.91
N GLU A 111 -6.53 -4.16 -1.95
CA GLU A 111 -5.93 -4.19 -3.28
C GLU A 111 -6.41 -2.97 -4.07
N GLN A 112 -5.53 -2.00 -4.24
CA GLN A 112 -5.85 -0.69 -4.79
C GLN A 112 -4.86 -0.29 -5.88
N LYS A 113 -5.10 0.87 -6.48
CA LYS A 113 -4.24 1.50 -7.47
C LYS A 113 -3.92 2.92 -7.03
N LEU A 114 -2.71 3.37 -7.27
CA LEU A 114 -2.31 4.76 -7.04
C LEU A 114 -2.36 5.57 -8.33
N VAL A 115 -2.99 6.73 -8.25
CA VAL A 115 -3.06 7.71 -9.34
C VAL A 115 -2.35 8.98 -8.89
N PRO A 116 -1.30 9.43 -9.61
CA PRO A 116 -0.58 10.64 -9.22
C PRO A 116 -1.46 11.88 -9.36
N ILE A 117 -1.38 12.77 -8.39
CA ILE A 117 -2.08 14.07 -8.37
C ILE A 117 -1.12 15.16 -8.83
N THR A 118 -1.59 15.98 -9.76
CA THR A 118 -0.84 17.12 -10.31
C THR A 118 -1.65 18.41 -10.28
N ASP A 119 -2.92 18.34 -9.91
CA ASP A 119 -3.79 19.52 -9.79
C ASP A 119 -3.49 20.29 -8.51
N ALA A 120 -3.11 21.54 -8.65
CA ALA A 120 -2.68 22.39 -7.54
C ALA A 120 -3.77 22.61 -6.46
N ALA A 121 -5.04 22.67 -6.86
CA ALA A 121 -6.12 22.85 -5.89
C ALA A 121 -6.35 21.60 -5.04
N THR A 122 -6.25 20.43 -5.65
CA THR A 122 -6.31 19.15 -4.95
C THR A 122 -5.12 18.98 -4.02
N ILE A 123 -3.89 19.29 -4.47
CA ILE A 123 -2.68 19.26 -3.66
C ILE A 123 -2.84 20.16 -2.43
N ALA A 124 -3.27 21.41 -2.59
CA ALA A 124 -3.47 22.31 -1.45
C ALA A 124 -4.49 21.78 -0.43
N SER A 125 -5.49 21.03 -0.88
CA SER A 125 -6.47 20.40 0.03
C SER A 125 -5.85 19.20 0.77
N ILE A 126 -4.98 18.45 0.11
CA ILE A 126 -4.24 17.31 0.69
C ILE A 126 -3.26 17.84 1.74
N ASP A 127 -2.45 18.87 1.43
CA ASP A 127 -1.50 19.49 2.35
C ASP A 127 -2.19 19.99 3.62
N SER A 128 -3.28 20.75 3.46
CA SER A 128 -4.09 21.19 4.61
C SER A 128 -4.63 20.02 5.44
N GLY A 129 -4.93 18.88 4.80
CA GLY A 129 -5.33 17.66 5.47
C GLY A 129 -4.19 17.05 6.28
N PHE A 130 -2.98 16.98 5.71
CA PHE A 130 -1.79 16.50 6.39
C PHE A 130 -1.39 17.38 7.57
N GLU A 131 -1.32 18.70 7.38
CA GLU A 131 -1.07 19.67 8.46
C GLU A 131 -2.01 19.46 9.65
N LYS A 132 -3.32 19.35 9.36
CA LYS A 132 -4.34 19.15 10.38
C LYS A 132 -4.22 17.82 11.09
N LYS A 133 -3.92 16.73 10.35
CA LYS A 133 -3.87 15.37 10.90
C LYS A 133 -2.64 15.14 11.78
N TYR A 134 -1.49 15.66 11.34
CA TYR A 134 -0.20 15.38 11.97
C TYR A 134 0.33 16.55 12.81
N ASP A 135 -0.43 17.66 12.91
CA ASP A 135 -0.08 18.85 13.70
C ASP A 135 1.35 19.34 13.42
N TYR A 136 1.73 19.40 12.15
CA TYR A 136 2.99 19.95 11.73
C TYR A 136 2.76 21.20 10.86
N GLU A 137 3.66 22.17 10.95
CA GLU A 137 3.74 23.29 10.04
C GLU A 137 4.83 23.00 9.01
N GLU A 138 4.54 23.19 7.72
CA GLU A 138 5.59 23.13 6.70
C GLU A 138 6.69 24.14 7.05
N GLU A 139 7.89 23.65 7.36
CA GLU A 139 9.04 24.54 7.44
C GLU A 139 9.32 25.09 6.03
N GLU A 140 9.38 26.42 5.89
CA GLU A 140 9.89 27.07 4.68
C GLU A 140 11.37 26.65 4.50
N GLY A 141 11.59 25.50 3.88
CA GLY A 141 12.95 25.00 3.76
C GLY A 141 13.12 23.96 2.66
N ASP A 142 14.15 24.10 1.93
CA ASP A 142 14.63 23.32 0.80
C ASP A 142 13.77 23.34 -0.46
N ASP A 143 14.00 24.36 -1.27
CA ASP A 143 13.52 24.47 -2.67
C ASP A 143 13.89 23.27 -3.57
N GLU A 144 14.55 22.25 -3.05
CA GLU A 144 14.94 21.03 -3.76
C GLU A 144 14.11 19.80 -3.41
N MET A 145 13.22 19.85 -2.41
CA MET A 145 12.41 18.70 -2.03
C MET A 145 11.25 18.48 -3.02
N VAL A 146 11.22 17.33 -3.65
CA VAL A 146 10.13 16.93 -4.55
C VAL A 146 9.09 16.13 -3.77
N VAL A 147 7.96 16.74 -3.44
CA VAL A 147 6.84 16.04 -2.82
C VAL A 147 5.94 15.45 -3.90
N GLY A 148 5.62 14.17 -3.76
CA GLY A 148 4.68 13.47 -4.63
C GLY A 148 3.40 13.11 -3.89
N TYR A 149 2.25 13.21 -4.59
CA TYR A 149 0.93 12.90 -4.05
C TYR A 149 0.20 11.90 -4.93
N TRP A 150 -0.50 10.96 -4.33
CA TRP A 150 -1.29 9.95 -5.02
C TRP A 150 -2.64 9.76 -4.35
N GLU A 151 -3.66 9.64 -5.18
CA GLU A 151 -4.98 9.17 -4.79
C GLU A 151 -5.02 7.65 -4.80
N VAL A 152 -5.65 7.07 -3.81
CA VAL A 152 -5.95 5.65 -3.72
C VAL A 152 -7.29 5.39 -4.40
N VAL A 153 -7.26 4.66 -5.51
CA VAL A 153 -8.46 4.34 -6.29
C VAL A 153 -8.62 2.83 -6.43
N GLU A 154 -9.84 2.41 -6.76
CA GLU A 154 -10.14 1.00 -7.02
C GLU A 154 -9.28 0.45 -8.16
N ARG A 155 -8.82 -0.77 -8.01
CA ARG A 155 -8.15 -1.53 -9.05
C ARG A 155 -9.20 -1.98 -10.07
N GLY A 156 -9.15 -1.43 -11.27
CA GLY A 156 -10.06 -1.79 -12.37
C GLY A 156 -9.77 -3.17 -12.97
#